data_19719fa91b369caa71e745b7f3d7d1d9
#
_entry.id   19719fa91b369caa71e745b7f3d7d1d9
#
_cell.length_a   1.000
_cell.length_b   1.000
_cell.length_c   1.000
_cell.angle_alpha   90.00
_cell.angle_beta   90.00
_cell.angle_gamma   90.00
#
_symmetry.space_group_name_H-M   'P 1'
#
loop_
_entity.id
_entity.type
_entity.pdbx_description
1 polymer ?
#
loop_
_entity_poly.entity_id
_entity_poly.type
_entity_poly.pdbx_seq_one_letter_code
_entity_poly.pdbx_strand_id
1 'polypeptide(L)'
;MNVLDDAHLIIKEAIDRAMPDNAVKAALGSVSLPHKVKLVAIGKAGYQMARAAYDHLGSRIEKGVVITKYGHSAGSFSEDIAIYEAGHPVPDGSSVLAANAALELARSLTPKDTLIFLVSGGGSALFESPLVSLEELQDVNRQLLASGADITEMNTIRKRLSAVKGGRFAMACSGARIIAIILSDIIGDPLDMIASGPACPDSSTNADAHAIISKYGLKLSDKALSLMDVETPKELNNVETIVTGSVTQLCASASETARRLGYRPVVLTASLCCEAKEAGSFLASVAQYHRGSGEPLAFIAGGETVVRITGKGSGGRNQELALSGAMGIAGMKDVCLFSVGSDGTDGPTDAAGGIVTGETKGQLEALGISIPDVLKDNDSYNALKQIDGLIFTGPTGTNVNDVCCLLIK
;
A
#
# COMPACT_ATOMS: atom_id res chain seq x y z
N MET A 1 25.99 -15.94 -11.43
CA MET A 1 25.46 -14.59 -11.39
C MET A 1 26.26 -13.83 -10.32
N ASN A 2 26.53 -12.57 -10.54
CA ASN A 2 27.15 -11.71 -9.53
C ASN A 2 26.07 -11.19 -8.57
N VAL A 3 26.46 -10.57 -7.48
CA VAL A 3 25.53 -10.07 -6.44
C VAL A 3 24.56 -9.00 -6.96
N LEU A 4 24.94 -8.22 -7.97
CA LEU A 4 24.08 -7.21 -8.61
C LEU A 4 22.99 -7.85 -9.48
N ASP A 5 23.33 -8.89 -10.27
CA ASP A 5 22.35 -9.62 -11.05
C ASP A 5 21.30 -10.27 -10.14
N ASP A 6 21.77 -10.85 -9.01
CA ASP A 6 20.89 -11.45 -8.01
C ASP A 6 19.95 -10.40 -7.41
N ALA A 7 20.46 -9.20 -7.08
CA ALA A 7 19.67 -8.09 -6.57
C ALA A 7 18.59 -7.64 -7.56
N HIS A 8 18.94 -7.44 -8.83
CA HIS A 8 17.98 -7.06 -9.87
C HIS A 8 16.88 -8.11 -10.07
N LEU A 9 17.22 -9.39 -9.99
CA LEU A 9 16.21 -10.45 -10.09
C LEU A 9 15.28 -10.47 -8.87
N ILE A 10 15.81 -10.25 -7.65
CA ILE A 10 15.00 -10.15 -6.43
C ILE A 10 14.04 -8.98 -6.53
N ILE A 11 14.51 -7.79 -6.93
CA ILE A 11 13.69 -6.59 -7.13
C ILE A 11 12.55 -6.87 -8.10
N LYS A 12 12.91 -7.37 -9.29
CA LYS A 12 11.94 -7.65 -10.35
C LYS A 12 10.84 -8.59 -9.89
N GLU A 13 11.21 -9.75 -9.36
CA GLU A 13 10.21 -10.76 -8.96
C GLU A 13 9.40 -10.35 -7.73
N ALA A 14 9.99 -9.60 -6.79
CA ALA A 14 9.24 -9.08 -5.65
C ALA A 14 8.13 -8.11 -6.11
N ILE A 15 8.45 -7.19 -7.01
CA ILE A 15 7.48 -6.24 -7.58
C ILE A 15 6.46 -6.97 -8.47
N ASP A 16 6.89 -7.85 -9.36
CA ASP A 16 6.00 -8.60 -10.26
C ASP A 16 4.91 -9.38 -9.50
N ARG A 17 5.26 -9.97 -8.35
CA ARG A 17 4.30 -10.69 -7.50
C ARG A 17 3.37 -9.78 -6.71
N ALA A 18 3.79 -8.56 -6.44
CA ALA A 18 2.98 -7.53 -5.77
C ALA A 18 2.06 -6.77 -6.74
N MET A 19 2.17 -7.05 -8.05
CA MET A 19 1.28 -6.44 -9.05
C MET A 19 -0.17 -6.85 -8.81
N PRO A 20 -1.12 -5.89 -8.87
CA PRO A 20 -2.54 -6.16 -8.61
C PRO A 20 -3.09 -7.33 -9.41
N ASP A 21 -2.68 -7.46 -10.68
CA ASP A 21 -3.15 -8.52 -11.59
C ASP A 21 -2.77 -9.92 -11.11
N ASN A 22 -1.51 -10.11 -10.74
CA ASN A 22 -1.01 -11.39 -10.24
C ASN A 22 -1.57 -11.72 -8.86
N ALA A 23 -1.64 -10.70 -8.01
CA ALA A 23 -2.15 -10.80 -6.66
C ALA A 23 -3.63 -11.23 -6.64
N VAL A 24 -4.48 -10.58 -7.44
CA VAL A 24 -5.91 -10.93 -7.56
C VAL A 24 -6.11 -12.33 -8.14
N LYS A 25 -5.40 -12.69 -9.22
CA LYS A 25 -5.50 -14.03 -9.83
C LYS A 25 -5.09 -15.13 -8.86
N ALA A 26 -3.99 -14.93 -8.11
CA ALA A 26 -3.53 -15.87 -7.09
C ALA A 26 -4.56 -16.03 -5.96
N ALA A 27 -5.11 -14.92 -5.45
CA ALA A 27 -6.14 -14.93 -4.42
C ALA A 27 -7.41 -15.66 -4.90
N LEU A 28 -7.91 -15.38 -6.09
CA LEU A 28 -9.07 -16.04 -6.66
C LEU A 28 -8.84 -17.55 -6.90
N GLY A 29 -7.62 -17.94 -7.25
CA GLY A 29 -7.23 -19.35 -7.40
C GLY A 29 -7.15 -20.13 -6.09
N SER A 30 -7.01 -19.44 -4.96
CA SER A 30 -6.91 -20.07 -3.63
C SER A 30 -8.27 -20.34 -2.96
N VAL A 31 -9.37 -19.81 -3.50
CA VAL A 31 -10.71 -19.92 -2.92
C VAL A 31 -11.67 -20.72 -3.80
N SER A 32 -12.56 -21.44 -3.16
CA SER A 32 -13.67 -22.10 -3.88
C SER A 32 -14.77 -21.09 -4.18
N LEU A 33 -15.05 -20.86 -5.46
CA LEU A 33 -16.06 -19.95 -5.95
C LEU A 33 -17.22 -20.69 -6.62
N PRO A 34 -18.48 -20.25 -6.44
CA PRO A 34 -19.61 -20.76 -7.18
C PRO A 34 -19.48 -20.43 -8.69
N HIS A 35 -20.35 -21.02 -9.52
CA HIS A 35 -20.32 -20.79 -10.96
C HIS A 35 -20.55 -19.32 -11.33
N LYS A 36 -21.35 -18.60 -10.55
CA LYS A 36 -21.70 -17.19 -10.76
C LYS A 36 -21.37 -16.36 -9.52
N VAL A 37 -20.83 -15.17 -9.74
CA VAL A 37 -20.42 -14.22 -8.69
C VAL A 37 -20.80 -12.80 -9.08
N LYS A 38 -20.86 -11.91 -8.10
CA LYS A 38 -20.93 -10.45 -8.30
C LYS A 38 -19.58 -9.83 -7.94
N LEU A 39 -19.33 -8.63 -8.45
CA LEU A 39 -18.05 -7.94 -8.26
C LEU A 39 -18.29 -6.51 -7.78
N VAL A 40 -17.56 -6.08 -6.76
CA VAL A 40 -17.35 -4.66 -6.44
C VAL A 40 -15.86 -4.44 -6.26
N ALA A 41 -15.31 -3.44 -6.91
CA ALA A 41 -13.90 -3.07 -6.82
C ALA A 41 -13.75 -1.59 -6.51
N ILE A 42 -12.92 -1.25 -5.52
CA ILE A 42 -12.74 0.13 -5.06
C ILE A 42 -11.26 0.48 -4.85
N GLY A 43 -10.94 1.75 -5.06
CA GLY A 43 -9.60 2.28 -4.79
C GLY A 43 -8.83 2.64 -6.05
N LYS A 44 -7.61 3.16 -5.89
CA LYS A 44 -6.77 3.62 -7.01
C LYS A 44 -6.46 2.50 -8.00
N ALA A 45 -6.23 1.26 -7.51
CA ALA A 45 -6.03 0.08 -8.32
C ALA A 45 -7.33 -0.70 -8.60
N GLY A 46 -8.51 -0.16 -8.21
CA GLY A 46 -9.80 -0.84 -8.33
C GLY A 46 -10.12 -1.30 -9.76
N TYR A 47 -9.82 -0.47 -10.76
CA TYR A 47 -9.99 -0.83 -12.16
C TYR A 47 -9.09 -2.01 -12.58
N GLN A 48 -7.80 -1.94 -12.26
CA GLN A 48 -6.83 -2.97 -12.62
C GLN A 48 -7.15 -4.29 -11.92
N MET A 49 -7.49 -4.26 -10.64
CA MET A 49 -7.92 -5.45 -9.89
C MET A 49 -9.19 -6.06 -10.48
N ALA A 50 -10.18 -5.25 -10.84
CA ALA A 50 -11.42 -5.71 -11.46
C ALA A 50 -11.17 -6.32 -12.84
N ARG A 51 -10.30 -5.72 -13.64
CA ARG A 51 -9.88 -6.24 -14.93
C ARG A 51 -9.20 -7.61 -14.79
N ALA A 52 -8.28 -7.74 -13.82
CA ALA A 52 -7.62 -9.01 -13.53
C ALA A 52 -8.60 -10.11 -13.09
N ALA A 53 -9.59 -9.74 -12.26
CA ALA A 53 -10.65 -10.66 -11.86
C ALA A 53 -11.51 -11.09 -13.06
N TYR A 54 -11.84 -10.15 -13.94
CA TYR A 54 -12.60 -10.45 -15.18
C TYR A 54 -11.81 -11.32 -16.14
N ASP A 55 -10.52 -11.06 -16.34
CA ASP A 55 -9.65 -11.89 -17.19
C ASP A 55 -9.52 -13.33 -16.66
N HIS A 56 -9.65 -13.53 -15.35
CA HIS A 56 -9.61 -14.85 -14.71
C HIS A 56 -10.95 -15.59 -14.71
N LEU A 57 -12.05 -14.87 -14.46
CA LEU A 57 -13.38 -15.45 -14.24
C LEU A 57 -14.34 -15.32 -15.44
N GLY A 58 -14.13 -14.32 -16.30
CA GLY A 58 -14.93 -14.04 -17.48
C GLY A 58 -16.42 -13.87 -17.17
N SER A 59 -17.28 -14.53 -17.92
CA SER A 59 -18.75 -14.51 -17.80
C SER A 59 -19.29 -15.11 -16.48
N ARG A 60 -18.44 -15.60 -15.59
CA ARG A 60 -18.85 -15.95 -14.21
C ARG A 60 -19.18 -14.70 -13.39
N ILE A 61 -18.65 -13.54 -13.77
CA ILE A 61 -19.04 -12.26 -13.16
C ILE A 61 -20.31 -11.78 -13.87
N GLU A 62 -21.46 -11.90 -13.19
CA GLU A 62 -22.78 -11.56 -13.76
C GLU A 62 -23.10 -10.08 -13.69
N LYS A 63 -22.57 -9.38 -12.71
CA LYS A 63 -22.75 -7.95 -12.52
C LYS A 63 -21.64 -7.39 -11.65
N GLY A 64 -21.19 -6.17 -11.95
CA GLY A 64 -20.15 -5.53 -11.15
C GLY A 64 -20.23 -4.01 -11.12
N VAL A 65 -19.57 -3.44 -10.10
CA VAL A 65 -19.34 -2.01 -9.94
C VAL A 65 -17.88 -1.80 -9.64
N VAL A 66 -17.23 -0.94 -10.42
CA VAL A 66 -15.83 -0.54 -10.26
C VAL A 66 -15.76 0.94 -9.96
N ILE A 67 -15.04 1.31 -8.92
CA ILE A 67 -14.87 2.70 -8.48
C ILE A 67 -13.38 2.99 -8.37
N THR A 68 -12.89 3.87 -9.22
CA THR A 68 -11.47 4.24 -9.26
C THR A 68 -11.28 5.76 -9.31
N LYS A 69 -10.04 6.21 -9.25
CA LYS A 69 -9.70 7.63 -9.34
C LYS A 69 -9.82 8.10 -10.79
N TYR A 70 -10.14 9.37 -10.99
CA TYR A 70 -10.12 10.01 -12.32
C TYR A 70 -8.82 9.73 -13.08
N GLY A 71 -8.97 9.29 -14.35
CA GLY A 71 -7.86 8.94 -15.22
C GLY A 71 -7.20 7.59 -14.94
N HIS A 72 -7.78 6.76 -14.06
CA HIS A 72 -7.28 5.42 -13.74
C HIS A 72 -8.07 4.29 -14.41
N SER A 73 -9.08 4.59 -15.22
CA SER A 73 -9.76 3.60 -16.06
C SER A 73 -9.27 3.66 -17.50
N ALA A 74 -9.25 2.51 -18.18
CA ALA A 74 -8.95 2.40 -19.61
C ALA A 74 -10.22 2.07 -20.43
N GLY A 75 -11.39 2.41 -19.91
CA GLY A 75 -12.68 2.17 -20.56
C GLY A 75 -13.37 0.87 -20.12
N SER A 76 -14.54 0.59 -20.73
CA SER A 76 -15.32 -0.61 -20.42
C SER A 76 -14.63 -1.87 -20.91
N PHE A 77 -14.71 -2.94 -20.15
CA PHE A 77 -14.25 -4.28 -20.51
C PHE A 77 -15.37 -5.35 -20.44
N SER A 78 -16.58 -4.96 -19.99
CA SER A 78 -17.77 -5.78 -19.98
C SER A 78 -19.02 -4.89 -19.88
N GLU A 79 -20.13 -5.26 -20.52
CA GLU A 79 -21.41 -4.57 -20.41
C GLU A 79 -22.06 -4.78 -19.05
N ASP A 80 -21.72 -5.87 -18.35
CA ASP A 80 -22.25 -6.21 -17.03
C ASP A 80 -21.53 -5.49 -15.88
N ILE A 81 -20.46 -4.75 -16.17
CA ILE A 81 -19.64 -4.07 -15.17
C ILE A 81 -19.68 -2.56 -15.39
N ALA A 82 -20.33 -1.85 -14.47
CA ALA A 82 -20.35 -0.40 -14.46
C ALA A 82 -19.03 0.15 -13.86
N ILE A 83 -18.39 1.09 -14.57
CA ILE A 83 -17.14 1.71 -14.15
C ILE A 83 -17.39 3.17 -13.84
N TYR A 84 -16.97 3.60 -12.65
CA TYR A 84 -17.07 4.98 -12.17
C TYR A 84 -15.69 5.51 -11.83
N GLU A 85 -15.43 6.74 -12.23
CA GLU A 85 -14.28 7.52 -11.79
C GLU A 85 -14.74 8.58 -10.80
N ALA A 86 -13.95 8.82 -9.74
CA ALA A 86 -14.32 9.68 -8.63
C ALA A 86 -13.13 10.46 -8.06
N GLY A 87 -13.41 11.42 -7.17
CA GLY A 87 -12.45 12.31 -6.56
C GLY A 87 -11.57 11.65 -5.49
N HIS A 88 -10.30 11.97 -5.51
CA HIS A 88 -9.31 11.59 -4.49
C HIS A 88 -8.25 12.67 -4.35
N PRO A 89 -7.82 13.12 -3.17
CA PRO A 89 -8.09 12.55 -1.83
C PRO A 89 -9.41 13.01 -1.16
N VAL A 90 -10.14 13.92 -1.78
CA VAL A 90 -11.42 14.42 -1.24
C VAL A 90 -12.57 13.77 -2.00
N PRO A 91 -13.57 13.16 -1.30
CA PRO A 91 -14.74 12.60 -1.95
C PRO A 91 -15.59 13.71 -2.61
N ASP A 92 -16.17 13.39 -3.75
CA ASP A 92 -17.03 14.29 -4.54
C ASP A 92 -18.40 13.64 -4.85
N GLY A 93 -19.23 14.32 -5.66
CA GLY A 93 -20.53 13.80 -6.06
C GLY A 93 -20.42 12.48 -6.84
N SER A 94 -19.35 12.28 -7.60
CA SER A 94 -19.11 11.00 -8.31
C SER A 94 -18.79 9.86 -7.35
N SER A 95 -18.07 10.13 -6.25
CA SER A 95 -17.81 9.15 -5.18
C SER A 95 -19.14 8.67 -4.58
N VAL A 96 -20.06 9.61 -4.31
CA VAL A 96 -21.38 9.30 -3.74
C VAL A 96 -22.25 8.50 -4.72
N LEU A 97 -22.29 8.92 -5.99
CA LEU A 97 -23.04 8.22 -7.04
C LEU A 97 -22.55 6.76 -7.18
N ALA A 98 -21.26 6.58 -7.27
CA ALA A 98 -20.62 5.27 -7.44
C ALA A 98 -20.83 4.36 -6.22
N ALA A 99 -20.69 4.90 -5.00
CA ALA A 99 -20.93 4.16 -3.77
C ALA A 99 -22.41 3.73 -3.64
N ASN A 100 -23.34 4.58 -4.06
CA ASN A 100 -24.75 4.23 -4.06
C ASN A 100 -25.06 3.12 -5.08
N ALA A 101 -24.45 3.12 -6.27
CA ALA A 101 -24.60 2.03 -7.24
C ALA A 101 -24.07 0.69 -6.66
N ALA A 102 -22.93 0.71 -5.94
CA ALA A 102 -22.42 -0.46 -5.25
C ALA A 102 -23.34 -0.92 -4.10
N LEU A 103 -23.95 0.01 -3.35
CA LEU A 103 -24.93 -0.31 -2.31
C LEU A 103 -26.23 -0.90 -2.89
N GLU A 104 -26.70 -0.44 -4.04
CA GLU A 104 -27.83 -1.03 -4.74
C GLU A 104 -27.54 -2.48 -5.14
N LEU A 105 -26.36 -2.74 -5.71
CA LEU A 105 -25.90 -4.09 -6.00
C LEU A 105 -25.85 -4.94 -4.71
N ALA A 106 -25.23 -4.43 -3.64
CA ALA A 106 -25.11 -5.13 -2.36
C ALA A 106 -26.48 -5.52 -1.77
N ARG A 107 -27.44 -4.59 -1.78
CA ARG A 107 -28.80 -4.82 -1.27
C ARG A 107 -29.62 -5.80 -2.12
N SER A 108 -29.25 -5.99 -3.38
CA SER A 108 -29.91 -6.97 -4.27
C SER A 108 -29.45 -8.40 -4.03
N LEU A 109 -28.38 -8.61 -3.24
CA LEU A 109 -27.82 -9.92 -2.94
C LEU A 109 -28.70 -10.70 -1.96
N THR A 110 -28.55 -12.02 -2.00
CA THR A 110 -29.18 -12.98 -1.10
C THR A 110 -28.09 -13.85 -0.43
N PRO A 111 -28.41 -14.61 0.64
CA PRO A 111 -27.46 -15.53 1.26
C PRO A 111 -26.89 -16.63 0.34
N LYS A 112 -27.47 -16.80 -0.87
CA LYS A 112 -26.98 -17.75 -1.88
C LYS A 112 -25.95 -17.14 -2.82
N ASP A 113 -25.82 -15.82 -2.82
CA ASP A 113 -24.90 -15.10 -3.67
C ASP A 113 -23.49 -15.03 -3.07
N THR A 114 -22.50 -14.87 -3.94
CA THR A 114 -21.12 -14.58 -3.56
C THR A 114 -20.68 -13.29 -4.20
N LEU A 115 -20.19 -12.36 -3.37
CA LEU A 115 -19.61 -11.11 -3.79
C LEU A 115 -18.09 -11.20 -3.71
N ILE A 116 -17.40 -10.91 -4.81
CA ILE A 116 -15.97 -10.61 -4.80
C ILE A 116 -15.83 -9.11 -4.55
N PHE A 117 -15.18 -8.75 -3.45
CA PHE A 117 -14.96 -7.36 -3.05
C PHE A 117 -13.47 -7.04 -3.09
N LEU A 118 -13.05 -6.28 -4.10
CA LEU A 118 -11.65 -5.89 -4.34
C LEU A 118 -11.40 -4.50 -3.75
N VAL A 119 -10.41 -4.40 -2.88
CA VAL A 119 -10.12 -3.15 -2.16
C VAL A 119 -8.65 -2.78 -2.32
N SER A 120 -8.39 -1.53 -2.68
CA SER A 120 -7.05 -0.95 -2.72
C SER A 120 -6.99 0.44 -2.07
N GLY A 121 -5.80 0.99 -1.93
CA GLY A 121 -5.58 2.31 -1.34
C GLY A 121 -6.39 3.42 -2.00
N GLY A 122 -6.72 4.45 -1.21
CA GLY A 122 -7.57 5.57 -1.64
C GLY A 122 -9.07 5.32 -1.56
N GLY A 123 -9.51 4.10 -1.23
CA GLY A 123 -10.93 3.73 -1.10
C GLY A 123 -11.71 4.59 -0.09
N SER A 124 -11.07 5.15 0.91
CA SER A 124 -11.72 6.02 1.90
C SER A 124 -12.41 7.27 1.29
N ALA A 125 -11.86 7.82 0.21
CA ALA A 125 -12.45 8.95 -0.50
C ALA A 125 -13.30 8.47 -1.69
N LEU A 126 -12.81 7.51 -2.44
CA LEU A 126 -13.44 7.01 -3.66
C LEU A 126 -14.76 6.28 -3.39
N PHE A 127 -14.86 5.59 -2.25
CA PHE A 127 -16.04 4.82 -1.84
C PHE A 127 -16.70 5.48 -0.63
N GLU A 128 -17.56 6.47 -0.89
CA GLU A 128 -18.22 7.26 0.15
C GLU A 128 -19.70 7.43 -0.14
N SER A 129 -20.55 7.08 0.83
CA SER A 129 -21.97 7.38 0.86
C SER A 129 -22.30 8.01 2.21
N PRO A 130 -22.27 9.35 2.31
CA PRO A 130 -22.40 10.03 3.60
C PRO A 130 -23.83 9.97 4.13
N LEU A 131 -23.95 9.80 5.45
CA LEU A 131 -25.23 9.85 6.18
C LEU A 131 -25.65 11.28 6.54
N VAL A 132 -24.76 12.25 6.33
CA VAL A 132 -24.97 13.70 6.41
C VAL A 132 -24.83 14.31 5.01
N SER A 133 -24.83 15.63 4.85
CA SER A 133 -24.51 16.21 3.54
C SER A 133 -23.02 16.00 3.21
N LEU A 134 -22.69 15.99 1.91
CA LEU A 134 -21.30 15.84 1.47
C LEU A 134 -20.44 17.02 1.96
N GLU A 135 -20.98 18.21 1.96
CA GLU A 135 -20.33 19.43 2.44
C GLU A 135 -20.00 19.33 3.93
N GLU A 136 -20.93 18.80 4.75
CA GLU A 136 -20.72 18.58 6.18
C GLU A 136 -19.62 17.52 6.41
N LEU A 137 -19.66 16.39 5.68
CA LEU A 137 -18.61 15.38 5.78
C LEU A 137 -17.23 15.96 5.42
N GLN A 138 -17.15 16.77 4.36
CA GLN A 138 -15.91 17.44 3.96
C GLN A 138 -15.45 18.44 5.02
N ASP A 139 -16.38 19.17 5.65
CA ASP A 139 -16.06 20.09 6.73
C ASP A 139 -15.50 19.38 7.97
N VAL A 140 -16.14 18.30 8.41
CA VAL A 140 -15.67 17.47 9.52
C VAL A 140 -14.27 16.91 9.23
N ASN A 141 -14.02 16.45 8.01
CA ASN A 141 -12.67 16.01 7.61
C ASN A 141 -11.63 17.14 7.69
N ARG A 142 -11.98 18.36 7.28
CA ARG A 142 -11.09 19.54 7.41
C ARG A 142 -10.81 19.87 8.87
N GLN A 143 -11.81 19.84 9.73
CA GLN A 143 -11.66 20.09 11.17
C GLN A 143 -10.70 19.06 11.81
N LEU A 144 -10.87 17.76 11.52
CA LEU A 144 -9.99 16.69 12.01
C LEU A 144 -8.55 16.87 11.54
N LEU A 145 -8.34 17.15 10.26
CA LEU A 145 -6.99 17.43 9.72
C LEU A 145 -6.35 18.65 10.35
N ALA A 146 -7.09 19.73 10.51
CA ALA A 146 -6.60 20.97 11.10
C ALA A 146 -6.28 20.84 12.60
N SER A 147 -6.95 19.93 13.31
CA SER A 147 -6.72 19.67 14.74
C SER A 147 -5.52 18.75 15.00
N GLY A 148 -4.94 18.13 13.98
CA GLY A 148 -3.85 17.18 14.13
C GLY A 148 -4.31 15.81 14.65
N ALA A 149 -5.57 15.44 14.44
CA ALA A 149 -6.09 14.11 14.75
C ALA A 149 -5.32 13.04 13.95
N ASP A 150 -4.98 11.94 14.59
CA ASP A 150 -4.33 10.83 13.91
C ASP A 150 -5.33 10.06 13.02
N ILE A 151 -4.82 9.16 12.19
CA ILE A 151 -5.64 8.41 11.22
C ILE A 151 -6.69 7.53 11.90
N THR A 152 -6.41 7.01 13.09
CA THR A 152 -7.33 6.19 13.88
C THR A 152 -8.49 7.03 14.38
N GLU A 153 -8.18 8.20 14.96
CA GLU A 153 -9.18 9.16 15.42
C GLU A 153 -10.06 9.68 14.26
N MET A 154 -9.43 10.02 13.14
CA MET A 154 -10.16 10.42 11.94
C MET A 154 -11.13 9.34 11.45
N ASN A 155 -10.68 8.09 11.36
CA ASN A 155 -11.51 6.99 10.90
C ASN A 155 -12.62 6.65 11.90
N THR A 156 -12.42 6.81 13.21
CA THR A 156 -13.46 6.64 14.23
C THR A 156 -14.68 7.53 13.97
N ILE A 157 -14.46 8.79 13.61
CA ILE A 157 -15.53 9.72 13.25
C ILE A 157 -16.10 9.41 11.86
N ARG A 158 -15.24 9.22 10.85
CA ARG A 158 -15.63 9.01 9.45
C ARG A 158 -16.47 7.76 9.25
N LYS A 159 -16.16 6.66 9.95
CA LYS A 159 -16.93 5.40 9.89
C LYS A 159 -18.38 5.62 10.32
N ARG A 160 -18.65 6.47 11.30
CA ARG A 160 -20.01 6.77 11.79
C ARG A 160 -20.81 7.65 10.87
N LEU A 161 -20.14 8.51 10.09
CA LEU A 161 -20.79 9.41 9.14
C LEU A 161 -21.05 8.78 7.76
N SER A 162 -20.69 7.50 7.56
CA SER A 162 -20.75 6.82 6.25
C SER A 162 -21.64 5.58 6.26
N ALA A 163 -22.38 5.37 5.19
CA ALA A 163 -23.20 4.17 4.99
C ALA A 163 -22.40 2.96 4.50
N VAL A 164 -21.13 3.13 4.12
CA VAL A 164 -20.31 2.08 3.54
C VAL A 164 -19.11 1.69 4.38
N LYS A 165 -18.66 2.53 5.32
CA LYS A 165 -17.47 2.31 6.15
C LYS A 165 -17.78 1.51 7.42
N GLY A 166 -16.73 1.02 8.11
CA GLY A 166 -16.83 0.34 9.40
C GLY A 166 -17.74 -0.88 9.36
N GLY A 167 -17.64 -1.73 8.34
CA GLY A 167 -18.41 -2.95 8.18
C GLY A 167 -19.80 -2.78 7.58
N ARG A 168 -20.29 -1.54 7.40
CA ARG A 168 -21.66 -1.30 6.95
C ARG A 168 -21.92 -1.76 5.52
N PHE A 169 -20.92 -1.71 4.63
CA PHE A 169 -21.07 -2.27 3.29
C PHE A 169 -21.30 -3.78 3.32
N ALA A 170 -20.53 -4.52 4.13
CA ALA A 170 -20.72 -5.95 4.29
C ALA A 170 -22.10 -6.30 4.88
N MET A 171 -22.57 -5.50 5.84
CA MET A 171 -23.95 -5.64 6.36
C MET A 171 -25.02 -5.42 5.30
N ALA A 172 -24.80 -4.49 4.36
CA ALA A 172 -25.73 -4.23 3.27
C ALA A 172 -25.83 -5.39 2.27
N CYS A 173 -24.89 -6.34 2.27
CA CYS A 173 -24.89 -7.50 1.38
C CYS A 173 -25.86 -8.62 1.80
N SER A 174 -26.77 -8.35 2.73
CA SER A 174 -27.92 -9.23 3.06
C SER A 174 -27.56 -10.69 3.39
N GLY A 175 -26.38 -10.91 3.99
CA GLY A 175 -25.88 -12.24 4.38
C GLY A 175 -25.21 -13.04 3.24
N ALA A 176 -25.04 -12.45 2.06
CA ALA A 176 -24.24 -13.05 0.98
C ALA A 176 -22.80 -13.28 1.44
N ARG A 177 -22.16 -14.34 0.94
CA ARG A 177 -20.73 -14.57 1.18
C ARG A 177 -19.90 -13.49 0.48
N ILE A 178 -19.01 -12.85 1.22
CA ILE A 178 -18.10 -11.84 0.69
C ILE A 178 -16.69 -12.39 0.72
N ILE A 179 -16.01 -12.40 -0.43
CA ILE A 179 -14.59 -12.65 -0.53
C ILE A 179 -13.92 -11.31 -0.76
N ALA A 180 -13.37 -10.74 0.32
CA ALA A 180 -12.67 -9.46 0.31
C ALA A 180 -11.20 -9.69 -0.02
N ILE A 181 -10.75 -9.24 -1.21
CA ILE A 181 -9.35 -9.28 -1.62
C ILE A 181 -8.79 -7.87 -1.48
N ILE A 182 -7.84 -7.70 -0.58
CA ILE A 182 -7.32 -6.40 -0.16
C ILE A 182 -5.86 -6.25 -0.59
N LEU A 183 -5.59 -5.22 -1.37
CA LEU A 183 -4.24 -4.75 -1.68
C LEU A 183 -3.92 -3.64 -0.68
N SER A 184 -3.01 -3.93 0.26
CA SER A 184 -2.73 -3.06 1.40
C SER A 184 -1.56 -2.12 1.12
N ASP A 185 -1.78 -0.83 1.30
CA ASP A 185 -0.76 0.22 1.29
C ASP A 185 -0.42 0.75 2.71
N ILE A 186 -0.93 0.10 3.76
CA ILE A 186 -0.73 0.50 5.15
C ILE A 186 0.11 -0.53 5.89
N ILE A 187 1.17 -0.07 6.56
CA ILE A 187 2.05 -0.93 7.34
C ILE A 187 1.28 -1.66 8.44
N GLY A 188 1.48 -2.98 8.54
CA GLY A 188 0.81 -3.84 9.51
C GLY A 188 -0.59 -4.30 9.08
N ASP A 189 -1.05 -3.93 7.89
CA ASP A 189 -2.30 -4.36 7.26
C ASP A 189 -3.54 -4.20 8.17
N PRO A 190 -3.76 -3.04 8.82
CA PRO A 190 -4.93 -2.84 9.69
C PRO A 190 -6.19 -2.77 8.84
N LEU A 191 -6.90 -3.91 8.73
CA LEU A 191 -8.04 -4.10 7.82
C LEU A 191 -9.16 -3.07 8.01
N ASP A 192 -9.36 -2.61 9.24
CA ASP A 192 -10.37 -1.60 9.58
C ASP A 192 -9.95 -0.17 9.21
N MET A 193 -8.68 0.05 8.82
CA MET A 193 -8.14 1.32 8.34
C MET A 193 -8.11 1.40 6.81
N ILE A 194 -7.88 0.26 6.13
CA ILE A 194 -7.84 0.21 4.67
C ILE A 194 -9.23 0.55 4.12
N ALA A 195 -9.33 1.60 3.30
CA ALA A 195 -10.58 2.17 2.81
C ALA A 195 -11.60 2.50 3.93
N SER A 196 -11.15 2.67 5.19
CA SER A 196 -11.97 2.80 6.41
C SER A 196 -12.86 1.58 6.69
N GLY A 197 -12.42 0.37 6.32
CA GLY A 197 -12.99 -0.91 6.71
C GLY A 197 -14.41 -1.20 6.20
N PRO A 198 -14.74 -1.14 4.89
CA PRO A 198 -16.10 -1.39 4.40
C PRO A 198 -16.61 -2.80 4.69
N ALA A 199 -15.71 -3.78 4.71
CA ALA A 199 -16.00 -5.19 4.97
C ALA A 199 -15.20 -5.74 6.17
N CYS A 200 -14.92 -4.88 7.15
CA CYS A 200 -14.21 -5.23 8.37
C CYS A 200 -14.99 -4.76 9.60
N PRO A 201 -15.08 -5.55 10.67
CA PRO A 201 -15.63 -5.08 11.95
C PRO A 201 -14.90 -3.84 12.45
N ASP A 202 -15.62 -2.91 13.04
CA ASP A 202 -15.04 -1.69 13.60
C ASP A 202 -14.71 -1.86 15.07
N SER A 203 -13.44 -1.70 15.44
CA SER A 203 -12.97 -1.79 16.82
C SER A 203 -13.33 -0.55 17.66
N SER A 204 -13.55 0.62 17.03
CA SER A 204 -13.84 1.87 17.74
C SER A 204 -15.27 1.92 18.32
N THR A 205 -15.44 2.53 19.47
CA THR A 205 -16.71 2.64 20.20
C THR A 205 -17.34 4.03 20.08
N ASN A 206 -18.64 4.15 20.44
CA ASN A 206 -19.30 5.45 20.58
C ASN A 206 -18.58 6.35 21.61
N ALA A 207 -18.06 5.76 22.69
CA ALA A 207 -17.30 6.49 23.71
C ALA A 207 -16.03 7.12 23.10
N ASP A 208 -15.32 6.39 22.24
CA ASP A 208 -14.14 6.92 21.54
C ASP A 208 -14.53 8.10 20.64
N ALA A 209 -15.63 7.98 19.89
CA ALA A 209 -16.11 9.06 19.04
C ALA A 209 -16.43 10.34 19.85
N HIS A 210 -17.14 10.23 20.96
CA HIS A 210 -17.43 11.37 21.84
C HIS A 210 -16.17 11.95 22.49
N ALA A 211 -15.20 11.10 22.87
CA ALA A 211 -13.91 11.55 23.40
C ALA A 211 -13.14 12.38 22.36
N ILE A 212 -13.11 11.95 21.10
CA ILE A 212 -12.46 12.66 19.99
C ILE A 212 -13.14 14.01 19.73
N ILE A 213 -14.49 14.04 19.68
CA ILE A 213 -15.26 15.28 19.49
C ILE A 213 -14.89 16.28 20.59
N SER A 214 -14.88 15.83 21.85
CA SER A 214 -14.55 16.67 23.00
C SER A 214 -13.10 17.13 22.98
N LYS A 215 -12.15 16.22 22.65
CA LYS A 215 -10.71 16.50 22.61
C LYS A 215 -10.37 17.62 21.63
N TYR A 216 -11.00 17.59 20.44
CA TYR A 216 -10.70 18.53 19.36
C TYR A 216 -11.74 19.65 19.20
N GLY A 217 -12.81 19.65 20.01
CA GLY A 217 -13.87 20.65 19.93
C GLY A 217 -14.57 20.67 18.58
N LEU A 218 -14.81 19.49 17.99
CA LEU A 218 -15.40 19.38 16.64
C LEU A 218 -16.81 19.96 16.63
N LYS A 219 -17.11 20.73 15.60
CA LYS A 219 -18.44 21.31 15.38
C LYS A 219 -19.22 20.41 14.42
N LEU A 220 -20.23 19.75 14.93
CA LEU A 220 -21.08 18.82 14.21
C LEU A 220 -22.52 19.28 14.29
N SER A 221 -23.34 18.99 13.27
CA SER A 221 -24.79 19.16 13.32
C SER A 221 -25.42 18.17 14.31
N ASP A 222 -26.65 18.44 14.74
CA ASP A 222 -27.42 17.52 15.59
C ASP A 222 -27.55 16.13 14.95
N LYS A 223 -27.71 16.09 13.61
CA LYS A 223 -27.75 14.85 12.85
C LYS A 223 -26.43 14.08 12.93
N ALA A 224 -25.30 14.75 12.72
CA ALA A 224 -23.97 14.14 12.83
C ALA A 224 -23.70 13.65 14.25
N LEU A 225 -24.08 14.43 15.27
CA LEU A 225 -23.98 14.02 16.69
C LEU A 225 -24.80 12.77 16.99
N SER A 226 -26.05 12.69 16.52
CA SER A 226 -26.89 11.51 16.72
C SER A 226 -26.32 10.23 16.07
N LEU A 227 -25.55 10.36 15.00
CA LEU A 227 -24.84 9.24 14.37
C LEU A 227 -23.67 8.71 15.20
N MET A 228 -23.11 9.52 16.09
CA MET A 228 -22.06 9.08 17.00
C MET A 228 -22.59 8.14 18.09
N ASP A 229 -23.89 8.18 18.38
CA ASP A 229 -24.56 7.29 19.34
C ASP A 229 -24.92 5.92 18.71
N VAL A 230 -24.75 5.76 17.40
CA VAL A 230 -25.03 4.50 16.70
C VAL A 230 -23.76 3.69 16.54
N GLU A 231 -23.67 2.55 17.22
CA GLU A 231 -22.52 1.64 17.07
C GLU A 231 -22.39 1.10 15.65
N THR A 232 -21.16 1.00 15.23
CA THR A 232 -20.76 0.33 13.99
C THR A 232 -20.73 -1.19 14.20
N PRO A 233 -20.86 -2.01 13.12
CA PRO A 233 -20.77 -3.47 13.22
C PRO A 233 -19.51 -3.95 13.94
N LYS A 234 -19.67 -4.78 14.97
CA LYS A 234 -18.58 -5.36 15.77
C LYS A 234 -18.18 -6.75 15.31
N GLU A 235 -19.07 -7.43 14.58
CA GLU A 235 -18.85 -8.77 14.04
C GLU A 235 -19.40 -8.86 12.63
N LEU A 236 -18.74 -9.60 11.78
CA LEU A 236 -19.15 -9.93 10.41
C LEU A 236 -18.87 -11.41 10.18
N ASN A 237 -19.93 -12.19 9.99
CA ASN A 237 -19.82 -13.66 9.86
C ASN A 237 -19.84 -14.16 8.40
N ASN A 238 -19.99 -13.24 7.45
CA ASN A 238 -20.12 -13.52 6.03
C ASN A 238 -18.92 -13.04 5.18
N VAL A 239 -17.85 -12.60 5.80
CA VAL A 239 -16.66 -12.05 5.12
C VAL A 239 -15.46 -12.97 5.31
N GLU A 240 -14.88 -13.38 4.20
CA GLU A 240 -13.57 -14.03 4.11
C GLU A 240 -12.57 -13.03 3.52
N THR A 241 -11.55 -12.65 4.29
CA THR A 241 -10.58 -11.63 3.88
C THR A 241 -9.25 -12.27 3.47
N ILE A 242 -8.76 -11.88 2.30
CA ILE A 242 -7.45 -12.25 1.77
C ILE A 242 -6.67 -10.96 1.55
N VAL A 243 -5.62 -10.76 2.34
CA VAL A 243 -4.68 -9.67 2.08
C VAL A 243 -3.71 -10.15 1.01
N THR A 244 -3.68 -9.43 -0.09
CA THR A 244 -2.80 -9.72 -1.22
C THR A 244 -2.10 -8.44 -1.65
N GLY A 245 -0.81 -8.50 -1.97
CA GLY A 245 -0.04 -7.28 -2.20
C GLY A 245 0.03 -6.42 -0.93
N SER A 246 1.00 -6.71 -0.09
CA SER A 246 1.36 -5.93 1.09
C SER A 246 2.88 -5.91 1.22
N VAL A 247 3.40 -5.01 2.05
CA VAL A 247 4.84 -4.99 2.34
C VAL A 247 5.33 -6.32 2.90
N THR A 248 4.50 -7.01 3.68
CA THR A 248 4.82 -8.36 4.20
C THR A 248 4.99 -9.36 3.07
N GLN A 249 4.09 -9.34 2.08
CA GLN A 249 4.19 -10.21 0.90
C GLN A 249 5.33 -9.80 -0.03
N LEU A 250 5.61 -8.51 -0.17
CA LEU A 250 6.77 -8.00 -0.91
C LEU A 250 8.08 -8.58 -0.33
N CYS A 251 8.25 -8.52 1.01
CA CYS A 251 9.37 -9.12 1.71
C CYS A 251 9.41 -10.65 1.56
N ALA A 252 8.27 -11.33 1.65
CA ALA A 252 8.19 -12.77 1.48
C ALA A 252 8.60 -13.20 0.06
N SER A 253 8.16 -12.45 -0.96
CA SER A 253 8.53 -12.68 -2.36
C SER A 253 10.03 -12.47 -2.59
N ALA A 254 10.61 -11.39 -2.04
CA ALA A 254 12.05 -11.17 -2.07
C ALA A 254 12.82 -12.31 -1.38
N SER A 255 12.33 -12.78 -0.23
CA SER A 255 12.91 -13.90 0.54
C SER A 255 12.89 -15.20 -0.27
N GLU A 256 11.78 -15.52 -0.93
CA GLU A 256 11.69 -16.72 -1.75
C GLU A 256 12.65 -16.70 -2.94
N THR A 257 12.74 -15.56 -3.63
CA THR A 257 13.68 -15.38 -4.73
C THR A 257 15.13 -15.50 -4.26
N ALA A 258 15.49 -14.85 -3.14
CA ALA A 258 16.82 -14.96 -2.54
C ALA A 258 17.16 -16.42 -2.19
N ARG A 259 16.21 -17.21 -1.66
CA ARG A 259 16.41 -18.63 -1.35
C ARG A 259 16.68 -19.46 -2.62
N ARG A 260 15.97 -19.20 -3.71
CA ARG A 260 16.21 -19.89 -5.00
C ARG A 260 17.59 -19.57 -5.58
N LEU A 261 18.11 -18.39 -5.28
CA LEU A 261 19.45 -17.95 -5.68
C LEU A 261 20.56 -18.50 -4.77
N GLY A 262 20.20 -19.27 -3.73
CA GLY A 262 21.17 -19.91 -2.83
C GLY A 262 21.50 -19.10 -1.59
N TYR A 263 20.83 -17.99 -1.33
CA TYR A 263 20.98 -17.25 -0.08
C TYR A 263 20.14 -17.85 1.05
N ARG A 264 20.60 -17.70 2.28
CA ARG A 264 19.77 -17.88 3.47
C ARG A 264 19.08 -16.55 3.79
N PRO A 265 17.80 -16.40 3.46
CA PRO A 265 17.10 -15.14 3.70
C PRO A 265 16.67 -15.01 5.17
N VAL A 266 16.76 -13.78 5.68
CA VAL A 266 16.27 -13.37 6.99
C VAL A 266 15.42 -12.11 6.78
N VAL A 267 14.12 -12.21 7.01
CA VAL A 267 13.26 -11.02 7.04
C VAL A 267 13.39 -10.38 8.41
N LEU A 268 13.99 -9.21 8.46
CA LEU A 268 14.23 -8.45 9.70
C LEU A 268 12.93 -7.82 10.22
N THR A 269 12.17 -7.22 9.32
CA THR A 269 10.91 -6.55 9.62
C THR A 269 10.13 -6.29 8.33
N ALA A 270 8.81 -6.15 8.43
CA ALA A 270 7.93 -5.59 7.41
C ALA A 270 7.28 -4.27 7.89
N SER A 271 7.88 -3.63 8.91
CA SER A 271 7.37 -2.39 9.52
C SER A 271 8.50 -1.38 9.76
N LEU A 272 9.47 -1.33 8.83
CA LEU A 272 10.58 -0.40 8.92
C LEU A 272 10.06 1.04 8.81
N CYS A 273 10.23 1.83 9.88
CA CYS A 273 9.74 3.20 9.97
C CYS A 273 10.74 4.06 10.76
N CYS A 274 11.79 4.52 10.09
CA CYS A 274 12.81 5.40 10.66
C CYS A 274 13.38 6.32 9.57
N GLU A 275 14.33 7.20 9.88
CA GLU A 275 15.05 7.95 8.85
C GLU A 275 15.80 6.99 7.91
N ALA A 276 15.69 7.21 6.61
CA ALA A 276 16.26 6.35 5.57
C ALA A 276 17.77 6.13 5.73
N LYS A 277 18.52 7.20 6.00
CA LYS A 277 19.97 7.12 6.22
C LYS A 277 20.35 6.26 7.44
N GLU A 278 19.53 6.26 8.50
CA GLU A 278 19.78 5.45 9.69
C GLU A 278 19.52 3.96 9.41
N ALA A 279 18.49 3.66 8.63
CA ALA A 279 18.24 2.30 8.14
C ALA A 279 19.41 1.77 7.30
N GLY A 280 19.93 2.58 6.37
CA GLY A 280 21.09 2.23 5.56
C GLY A 280 22.35 1.97 6.40
N SER A 281 22.63 2.84 7.38
CA SER A 281 23.74 2.68 8.34
C SER A 281 23.58 1.40 9.17
N PHE A 282 22.37 1.11 9.66
CA PHE A 282 22.09 -0.13 10.40
C PHE A 282 22.36 -1.37 9.54
N LEU A 283 21.83 -1.43 8.32
CA LEU A 283 22.05 -2.56 7.41
C LEU A 283 23.54 -2.74 7.07
N ALA A 284 24.29 -1.64 6.91
CA ALA A 284 25.73 -1.71 6.73
C ALA A 284 26.45 -2.31 7.95
N SER A 285 26.00 -2.02 9.17
CA SER A 285 26.57 -2.64 10.38
C SER A 285 26.26 -4.14 10.47
N VAL A 286 25.09 -4.57 9.99
CA VAL A 286 24.76 -6.00 9.82
C VAL A 286 25.71 -6.64 8.82
N ALA A 287 26.02 -5.98 7.69
CA ALA A 287 26.99 -6.49 6.71
C ALA A 287 28.37 -6.70 7.33
N GLN A 288 28.84 -5.72 8.12
CA GLN A 288 30.15 -5.80 8.79
C GLN A 288 30.21 -6.96 9.78
N TYR A 289 29.16 -7.20 10.56
CA TYR A 289 29.08 -8.30 11.52
C TYR A 289 29.11 -9.67 10.84
N HIS A 290 28.42 -9.80 9.72
CA HIS A 290 28.32 -11.07 8.97
C HIS A 290 29.42 -11.23 7.90
N ARG A 291 30.38 -10.33 7.83
CA ARG A 291 31.52 -10.45 6.92
C ARG A 291 32.29 -11.74 7.18
N GLY A 292 32.37 -12.61 6.16
CA GLY A 292 33.08 -13.89 6.27
C GLY A 292 32.28 -14.99 6.96
N SER A 293 30.94 -14.90 6.99
CA SER A 293 30.05 -15.96 7.52
C SER A 293 30.21 -17.32 6.85
N GLY A 294 30.80 -17.37 5.65
CA GLY A 294 31.00 -18.60 4.88
C GLY A 294 29.74 -19.13 4.20
N GLU A 295 28.61 -18.45 4.34
CA GLU A 295 27.35 -18.75 3.65
C GLU A 295 26.73 -17.50 3.04
N PRO A 296 26.09 -17.60 1.87
CA PRO A 296 25.36 -16.47 1.29
C PRO A 296 24.16 -16.08 2.15
N LEU A 297 24.06 -14.78 2.51
CA LEU A 297 23.01 -14.23 3.36
C LEU A 297 22.23 -13.13 2.64
N ALA A 298 20.91 -13.08 2.87
CA ALA A 298 20.04 -12.01 2.42
C ALA A 298 19.21 -11.46 3.59
N PHE A 299 19.51 -10.24 4.03
CA PHE A 299 18.75 -9.56 5.07
C PHE A 299 17.75 -8.62 4.41
N ILE A 300 16.46 -8.86 4.64
CA ILE A 300 15.35 -8.19 3.98
C ILE A 300 14.57 -7.38 5.00
N ALA A 301 14.27 -6.14 4.69
CA ALA A 301 13.34 -5.34 5.46
C ALA A 301 12.38 -4.60 4.52
N GLY A 302 11.14 -4.42 4.96
CA GLY A 302 10.14 -3.65 4.24
C GLY A 302 9.44 -2.67 5.16
N GLY A 303 8.87 -1.63 4.59
CA GLY A 303 8.18 -0.57 5.32
C GLY A 303 8.17 0.73 4.56
N GLU A 304 8.11 1.83 5.29
CA GLU A 304 8.14 3.17 4.73
C GLU A 304 9.06 4.06 5.57
N THR A 305 10.31 4.22 5.12
CA THR A 305 11.26 5.14 5.77
C THR A 305 10.94 6.58 5.42
N VAL A 306 11.49 7.51 6.19
CA VAL A 306 11.28 8.94 5.99
C VAL A 306 12.60 9.65 5.71
N VAL A 307 12.54 10.78 4.99
CA VAL A 307 13.67 11.67 4.77
C VAL A 307 13.42 12.98 5.50
N ARG A 308 14.37 13.40 6.31
CA ARG A 308 14.40 14.75 6.84
C ARG A 308 15.03 15.68 5.82
N ILE A 309 14.23 16.53 5.22
CA ILE A 309 14.73 17.49 4.23
C ILE A 309 15.51 18.59 4.95
N THR A 310 16.81 18.69 4.65
CA THR A 310 17.73 19.69 5.20
C THR A 310 18.43 20.50 4.10
N GLY A 311 18.42 20.00 2.89
CA GLY A 311 19.09 20.56 1.72
C GLY A 311 18.12 20.96 0.59
N LYS A 312 18.69 21.12 -0.61
CA LYS A 312 17.97 21.50 -1.83
C LYS A 312 18.17 20.48 -2.96
N GLY A 313 18.88 19.39 -2.69
CA GLY A 313 19.16 18.36 -3.65
C GLY A 313 17.93 17.59 -4.08
N SER A 314 18.11 16.60 -4.95
CA SER A 314 17.09 15.71 -5.46
C SER A 314 17.37 14.29 -5.01
N GLY A 315 16.32 13.60 -4.55
CA GLY A 315 16.41 12.21 -4.09
C GLY A 315 15.14 11.74 -3.44
N GLY A 316 15.15 10.50 -3.00
CA GLY A 316 14.08 9.88 -2.26
C GLY A 316 14.62 9.01 -1.12
N ARG A 317 13.69 8.45 -0.33
CA ARG A 317 14.03 7.65 0.86
C ARG A 317 14.80 6.36 0.51
N ASN A 318 14.46 5.72 -0.59
CA ASN A 318 15.11 4.49 -1.02
C ASN A 318 16.54 4.75 -1.53
N GLN A 319 16.72 5.83 -2.27
CA GLN A 319 18.03 6.28 -2.73
C GLN A 319 18.93 6.69 -1.56
N GLU A 320 18.38 7.43 -0.58
CA GLU A 320 19.11 7.88 0.61
C GLU A 320 19.52 6.71 1.50
N LEU A 321 18.63 5.71 1.69
CA LEU A 321 18.93 4.48 2.43
C LEU A 321 20.12 3.74 1.78
N ALA A 322 20.06 3.49 0.48
CA ALA A 322 21.10 2.79 -0.25
C ALA A 322 22.44 3.55 -0.16
N LEU A 323 22.44 4.85 -0.46
CA LEU A 323 23.64 5.68 -0.44
C LEU A 323 24.29 5.74 0.95
N SER A 324 23.49 5.87 2.01
CA SER A 324 23.98 5.83 3.39
C SER A 324 24.67 4.50 3.69
N GLY A 325 24.07 3.39 3.27
CA GLY A 325 24.66 2.06 3.46
C GLY A 325 26.00 1.87 2.75
N ALA A 326 26.21 2.54 1.61
CA ALA A 326 27.45 2.45 0.84
C ALA A 326 28.69 2.83 1.66
N MET A 327 28.54 3.73 2.64
CA MET A 327 29.68 4.11 3.50
C MET A 327 30.18 2.94 4.34
N GLY A 328 29.27 2.16 4.92
CA GLY A 328 29.65 1.10 5.86
C GLY A 328 30.00 -0.22 5.17
N ILE A 329 29.58 -0.45 3.93
CA ILE A 329 29.97 -1.65 3.15
C ILE A 329 31.20 -1.39 2.25
N ALA A 330 31.78 -0.19 2.29
CA ALA A 330 32.92 0.19 1.45
C ALA A 330 34.08 -0.81 1.55
N GLY A 331 34.61 -1.23 0.39
CA GLY A 331 35.68 -2.21 0.27
C GLY A 331 35.30 -3.67 0.56
N MET A 332 34.05 -3.97 0.87
CA MET A 332 33.56 -5.34 0.98
C MET A 332 33.32 -5.94 -0.42
N LYS A 333 33.79 -7.16 -0.64
CA LYS A 333 33.57 -7.89 -1.88
C LYS A 333 32.24 -8.64 -1.79
N ASP A 334 31.59 -8.82 -2.93
CA ASP A 334 30.38 -9.63 -3.08
C ASP A 334 29.26 -9.22 -2.10
N VAL A 335 29.16 -7.92 -1.83
CA VAL A 335 28.10 -7.30 -1.01
C VAL A 335 27.34 -6.27 -1.83
N CYS A 336 26.03 -6.30 -1.72
CA CYS A 336 25.10 -5.37 -2.37
C CYS A 336 24.02 -4.98 -1.39
N LEU A 337 23.68 -3.68 -1.34
CA LEU A 337 22.50 -3.16 -0.64
C LEU A 337 21.64 -2.41 -1.64
N PHE A 338 20.36 -2.75 -1.70
CA PHE A 338 19.36 -1.99 -2.46
C PHE A 338 18.16 -1.61 -1.59
N SER A 339 17.50 -0.55 -2.01
CA SER A 339 16.18 -0.18 -1.51
C SER A 339 15.35 0.36 -2.66
N VAL A 340 14.08 -0.06 -2.74
CA VAL A 340 13.19 0.23 -3.88
C VAL A 340 11.75 0.40 -3.44
N GLY A 341 11.08 1.43 -3.97
CA GLY A 341 9.64 1.63 -3.86
C GLY A 341 8.88 0.74 -4.85
N SER A 342 7.86 0.05 -4.37
CA SER A 342 7.07 -0.86 -5.21
C SER A 342 6.26 -0.15 -6.30
N ASP A 343 5.96 1.14 -6.14
CA ASP A 343 5.21 1.95 -7.11
C ASP A 343 6.04 2.45 -8.30
N GLY A 344 7.36 2.26 -8.22
CA GLY A 344 8.29 2.65 -9.29
C GLY A 344 8.76 4.09 -9.23
N THR A 345 8.49 4.78 -8.10
CA THR A 345 8.92 6.17 -7.86
C THR A 345 9.57 6.31 -6.49
N ASP A 346 10.51 7.24 -6.35
CA ASP A 346 11.15 7.54 -5.06
C ASP A 346 11.38 9.05 -4.92
N GLY A 347 10.57 9.69 -4.09
CA GLY A 347 10.53 11.14 -3.96
C GLY A 347 10.11 11.84 -5.25
N PRO A 348 10.64 13.03 -5.56
CA PRO A 348 10.32 13.78 -6.77
C PRO A 348 11.15 13.33 -7.99
N THR A 349 11.59 12.06 -8.05
CA THR A 349 12.48 11.54 -9.11
C THR A 349 11.78 10.48 -9.97
N ASP A 350 12.37 10.14 -11.10
CA ASP A 350 11.93 9.07 -12.00
C ASP A 350 12.53 7.69 -11.66
N ALA A 351 13.40 7.63 -10.64
CA ALA A 351 13.95 6.38 -10.12
C ALA A 351 13.02 5.77 -9.08
N ALA A 352 12.98 4.45 -9.00
CA ALA A 352 12.27 3.69 -7.98
C ALA A 352 13.08 3.52 -6.69
N GLY A 353 14.39 3.73 -6.74
CA GLY A 353 15.28 3.56 -5.59
C GLY A 353 16.75 3.57 -5.94
N GLY A 354 17.57 3.00 -5.05
CA GLY A 354 19.02 2.94 -5.20
C GLY A 354 19.61 1.56 -4.91
N ILE A 355 20.74 1.27 -5.55
CA ILE A 355 21.53 0.06 -5.40
C ILE A 355 23.02 0.41 -5.28
N VAL A 356 23.69 -0.18 -4.30
CA VAL A 356 25.08 0.11 -3.96
C VAL A 356 25.86 -1.16 -3.65
N THR A 357 27.17 -1.10 -3.86
CA THR A 357 28.10 -2.19 -3.57
C THR A 357 29.28 -1.69 -2.73
N GLY A 358 30.20 -2.56 -2.38
CA GLY A 358 31.44 -2.16 -1.71
C GLY A 358 32.34 -1.23 -2.52
N GLU A 359 32.10 -1.08 -3.82
CA GLU A 359 32.87 -0.19 -4.70
C GLU A 359 32.28 1.23 -4.77
N THR A 360 31.02 1.39 -4.43
CA THR A 360 30.23 2.63 -4.59
C THR A 360 30.91 3.85 -3.99
N LYS A 361 31.40 3.74 -2.75
CA LYS A 361 32.10 4.86 -2.08
C LYS A 361 33.31 5.28 -2.85
N GLY A 362 34.16 4.33 -3.26
CA GLY A 362 35.38 4.63 -4.01
C GLY A 362 35.12 5.26 -5.38
N GLN A 363 34.06 4.83 -6.06
CA GLN A 363 33.65 5.41 -7.34
C GLN A 363 33.21 6.87 -7.18
N LEU A 364 32.41 7.19 -6.15
CA LEU A 364 31.99 8.57 -5.85
C LEU A 364 33.19 9.46 -5.43
N GLU A 365 34.07 8.95 -4.58
CA GLU A 365 35.27 9.67 -4.16
C GLU A 365 36.21 9.98 -5.35
N ALA A 366 36.33 9.07 -6.31
CA ALA A 366 37.09 9.29 -7.54
C ALA A 366 36.51 10.42 -8.42
N LEU A 367 35.22 10.67 -8.31
CA LEU A 367 34.50 11.79 -8.95
C LEU A 367 34.53 13.08 -8.09
N GLY A 368 35.17 13.05 -6.91
CA GLY A 368 35.18 14.17 -5.98
C GLY A 368 33.86 14.36 -5.21
N ILE A 369 32.98 13.34 -5.16
CA ILE A 369 31.69 13.39 -4.50
C ILE A 369 31.79 12.78 -3.10
N SER A 370 31.41 13.57 -2.09
CA SER A 370 31.37 13.16 -0.68
C SER A 370 29.98 12.67 -0.30
N ILE A 371 29.83 11.40 0.05
CA ILE A 371 28.53 10.85 0.48
C ILE A 371 27.93 11.64 1.66
N PRO A 372 28.67 12.00 2.73
CA PRO A 372 28.12 12.81 3.81
C PRO A 372 27.55 14.17 3.36
N ASP A 373 28.19 14.84 2.41
CA ASP A 373 27.72 16.12 1.91
C ASP A 373 26.48 15.95 1.04
N VAL A 374 26.43 14.90 0.21
CA VAL A 374 25.26 14.52 -0.58
C VAL A 374 24.05 14.22 0.31
N LEU A 375 24.21 13.42 1.37
CA LEU A 375 23.15 13.09 2.32
C LEU A 375 22.66 14.33 3.09
N LYS A 376 23.57 15.26 3.43
CA LYS A 376 23.22 16.53 4.08
C LYS A 376 22.40 17.44 3.19
N ASP A 377 22.66 17.41 1.86
CA ASP A 377 21.91 18.21 0.88
C ASP A 377 20.67 17.47 0.31
N ASN A 378 20.43 16.21 0.72
CA ASN A 378 19.37 15.32 0.20
C ASN A 378 19.49 15.11 -1.34
N ASP A 379 20.73 14.98 -1.87
CA ASP A 379 21.02 14.91 -3.30
C ASP A 379 21.42 13.50 -3.78
N SER A 380 20.82 12.48 -3.17
CA SER A 380 21.12 11.07 -3.44
C SER A 380 20.91 10.67 -4.91
N TYR A 381 19.92 11.26 -5.59
CA TYR A 381 19.64 11.00 -7.00
C TYR A 381 20.83 11.35 -7.90
N ASN A 382 21.35 12.58 -7.79
CA ASN A 382 22.44 13.03 -8.64
C ASN A 382 23.74 12.26 -8.38
N ALA A 383 24.01 11.90 -7.13
CA ALA A 383 25.17 11.09 -6.78
C ALA A 383 25.08 9.67 -7.35
N LEU A 384 23.99 8.96 -7.12
CA LEU A 384 23.79 7.59 -7.61
C LEU A 384 23.75 7.52 -9.14
N LYS A 385 23.23 8.54 -9.79
CA LYS A 385 23.20 8.65 -11.25
C LYS A 385 24.59 8.64 -11.90
N GLN A 386 25.61 9.20 -11.23
CA GLN A 386 26.98 9.25 -11.75
C GLN A 386 27.66 7.87 -11.81
N ILE A 387 27.13 6.89 -11.10
CA ILE A 387 27.73 5.56 -10.93
C ILE A 387 26.78 4.42 -11.32
N ASP A 388 25.71 4.72 -12.07
CA ASP A 388 24.67 3.78 -12.46
C ASP A 388 24.02 3.05 -11.25
N GLY A 389 23.96 3.74 -10.09
CA GLY A 389 23.42 3.22 -8.84
C GLY A 389 21.92 3.47 -8.64
N LEU A 390 21.18 3.95 -9.66
CA LEU A 390 19.74 4.15 -9.61
C LEU A 390 18.99 2.91 -10.13
N ILE A 391 17.84 2.64 -9.52
CA ILE A 391 16.91 1.59 -9.97
C ILE A 391 15.76 2.23 -10.71
N PHE A 392 15.52 1.79 -11.94
CA PHE A 392 14.40 2.23 -12.77
C PHE A 392 13.48 1.05 -13.07
N THR A 393 12.22 1.15 -12.68
CA THR A 393 11.17 0.17 -13.01
C THR A 393 10.09 0.76 -13.91
N GLY A 394 10.04 2.10 -14.00
CA GLY A 394 8.87 2.83 -14.47
C GLY A 394 7.68 2.68 -13.53
N PRO A 395 6.57 3.36 -13.79
CA PRO A 395 5.34 3.20 -13.01
C PRO A 395 4.88 1.74 -13.04
N THR A 396 4.78 1.11 -11.88
CA THR A 396 4.46 -0.32 -11.78
C THR A 396 2.95 -0.60 -11.76
N GLY A 397 2.15 0.36 -11.31
CA GLY A 397 0.70 0.19 -11.10
C GLY A 397 0.33 -0.47 -9.76
N THR A 398 1.31 -0.78 -8.90
CA THR A 398 1.08 -1.17 -7.50
C THR A 398 1.62 -0.11 -6.55
N ASN A 399 1.21 -0.15 -5.28
CA ASN A 399 1.84 0.57 -4.18
C ASN A 399 1.62 -0.23 -2.90
N VAL A 400 2.67 -0.92 -2.49
CA VAL A 400 2.70 -1.76 -1.28
C VAL A 400 3.94 -1.44 -0.45
N ASN A 401 4.28 -0.15 -0.36
CA ASN A 401 5.45 0.40 0.31
C ASN A 401 6.80 -0.04 -0.31
N ASP A 402 7.87 -0.03 0.47
CA ASP A 402 9.24 -0.26 0.02
C ASP A 402 9.80 -1.59 0.51
N VAL A 403 10.79 -2.10 -0.21
CA VAL A 403 11.63 -3.20 0.25
C VAL A 403 13.10 -2.85 0.09
N CYS A 404 13.88 -3.13 1.12
CA CYS A 404 15.33 -3.09 1.06
C CYS A 404 15.92 -4.47 1.34
N CYS A 405 17.05 -4.76 0.74
CA CYS A 405 17.75 -6.02 0.93
C CYS A 405 19.27 -5.82 0.90
N LEU A 406 19.92 -6.38 1.91
CA LEU A 406 21.36 -6.53 1.98
C LEU A 406 21.73 -7.96 1.59
N LEU A 407 22.51 -8.13 0.54
CA LEU A 407 23.06 -9.39 0.08
C LEU A 407 24.54 -9.48 0.43
N ILE A 408 24.95 -10.61 0.99
CA ILE A 408 26.33 -10.98 1.30
C ILE A 408 26.56 -12.37 0.69
N LYS A 409 27.58 -12.49 -0.17
CA LYS A 409 27.85 -13.75 -0.88
C LYS A 409 29.21 -14.33 -0.56
#